data_57bfc1932e4551d83b244abeb4c841d6
#
_entry.id   57bfc1932e4551d83b244abeb4c841d6
#
_cell.length_a   1.000
_cell.length_b   1.000
_cell.length_c   1.000
_cell.angle_alpha   90.00
_cell.angle_beta   90.00
_cell.angle_gamma   90.00
#
_symmetry.space_group_name_H-M   'P 1'
#
loop_
_entity.id
_entity.type
_entity.pdbx_description
1 polymer ?
#
loop_
_entity_poly.entity_id
_entity_poly.type
_entity_poly.pdbx_seq_one_letter_code
_entity_poly.pdbx_strand_id
1 'polypeptide(L)'
;DTATLGNRRFHPAAITKLYRGFLFYKHFFLIEMPFIICEGKTDILYLKCALKQLASIYNDFVDINDDGTNYKIKFLNLSKNLRDIFAISTGTSGLNHLMEIYEQNISGFKGVGKLFPVVVIIDNDHGSKEIKNRLKINQNETFKSFYHFVENLYLLIIPKIGNKAIEDLFDSKILSTKVDGKNFNREKEINTKKEYGKIVFAEKVIKPMQQSINFDGFKEVFEGLQLIIEDYQKRNV
;
A
#
# COMPACT_ATOMS: atom_id res chain seq x y z
N ASP A 1 30.08 41.02 -31.13
CA ASP A 1 30.10 39.56 -30.96
C ASP A 1 29.01 39.15 -29.99
N THR A 2 27.81 38.99 -30.51
CA THR A 2 26.68 38.42 -29.80
C THR A 2 26.80 36.90 -29.85
N ALA A 3 27.33 36.32 -28.80
CA ALA A 3 27.35 34.87 -28.65
C ALA A 3 25.91 34.35 -28.51
N THR A 4 25.46 33.66 -29.54
CA THR A 4 24.20 32.91 -29.60
C THR A 4 24.24 31.82 -28.53
N LEU A 5 23.60 32.03 -27.39
CA LEU A 5 23.25 31.00 -26.45
C LEU A 5 22.33 30.03 -27.18
N GLY A 6 22.92 28.93 -27.61
CA GLY A 6 22.18 27.88 -28.30
C GLY A 6 20.99 27.43 -27.45
N ASN A 7 19.80 27.49 -28.08
CA ASN A 7 18.56 26.93 -27.55
C ASN A 7 18.78 25.46 -27.22
N ARG A 8 19.23 25.16 -25.98
CA ARG A 8 19.16 23.82 -25.45
C ARG A 8 17.69 23.51 -25.30
N ARG A 9 17.11 22.86 -26.30
CA ARG A 9 15.77 22.31 -26.23
C ARG A 9 15.77 21.31 -25.06
N PHE A 10 15.24 21.73 -23.92
CA PHE A 10 14.93 20.81 -22.83
C PHE A 10 13.97 19.77 -23.38
N HIS A 11 14.42 18.54 -23.49
CA HIS A 11 13.56 17.43 -23.90
C HIS A 11 12.65 17.10 -22.72
N PRO A 12 11.32 17.31 -22.79
CA PRO A 12 10.39 17.02 -21.70
C PRO A 12 10.52 15.58 -21.17
N ALA A 13 10.82 14.63 -22.08
CA ALA A 13 11.05 13.23 -21.73
C ALA A 13 12.30 13.02 -20.83
N ALA A 14 13.38 13.77 -21.03
CA ALA A 14 14.58 13.68 -20.21
C ALA A 14 14.34 14.21 -18.78
N ILE A 15 13.61 15.31 -18.67
CA ILE A 15 13.22 15.88 -17.36
C ILE A 15 12.32 14.91 -16.61
N THR A 16 11.32 14.34 -17.27
CA THR A 16 10.41 13.36 -16.66
C THR A 16 11.18 12.12 -16.20
N LYS A 17 12.13 11.62 -16.99
CA LYS A 17 12.98 10.50 -16.63
C LYS A 17 13.84 10.80 -15.41
N LEU A 18 14.49 11.97 -15.39
CA LEU A 18 15.31 12.42 -14.26
C LEU A 18 14.46 12.54 -12.98
N TYR A 19 13.30 13.19 -13.08
CA TYR A 19 12.41 13.40 -11.96
C TYR A 19 11.83 12.08 -11.44
N ARG A 20 11.49 11.16 -12.33
CA ARG A 20 11.09 9.79 -11.97
C ARG A 20 12.19 9.07 -11.19
N GLY A 21 13.43 9.13 -11.67
CA GLY A 21 14.59 8.56 -11.00
C GLY A 21 14.81 9.16 -9.60
N PHE A 22 14.70 10.48 -9.48
CA PHE A 22 14.80 11.17 -8.19
C PHE A 22 13.71 10.75 -7.20
N LEU A 23 12.45 10.69 -7.65
CA LEU A 23 11.35 10.26 -6.79
C LEU A 23 11.49 8.78 -6.40
N PHE A 24 11.96 7.95 -7.32
CA PHE A 24 12.22 6.55 -7.04
C PHE A 24 13.31 6.40 -5.97
N TYR A 25 14.42 7.11 -6.13
CA TYR A 25 15.51 7.16 -5.16
C TYR A 25 15.01 7.62 -3.77
N LYS A 26 14.25 8.71 -3.73
CA LYS A 26 13.72 9.28 -2.49
C LYS A 26 12.73 8.36 -1.77
N HIS A 27 11.83 7.70 -2.52
CA HIS A 27 10.72 6.97 -1.93
C HIS A 27 11.00 5.48 -1.71
N PHE A 28 11.99 4.90 -2.40
CA PHE A 28 12.22 3.46 -2.36
C PHE A 28 13.64 3.07 -1.99
N PHE A 29 14.62 3.93 -2.26
CA PHE A 29 16.01 3.66 -1.91
C PHE A 29 16.43 4.29 -0.57
N LEU A 30 16.17 5.59 -0.37
CA LEU A 30 16.48 6.33 0.87
C LEU A 30 15.32 6.29 1.87
N ILE A 31 14.83 5.10 2.21
CA ILE A 31 13.76 4.96 3.20
C ILE A 31 14.33 4.80 4.61
N GLU A 32 13.74 5.50 5.57
CA GLU A 32 14.16 5.58 6.97
C GLU A 32 13.29 4.73 7.91
N MET A 33 12.23 4.10 7.37
CA MET A 33 11.33 3.21 8.08
C MET A 33 10.62 2.30 7.09
N PRO A 34 10.00 1.18 7.53
CA PRO A 34 9.23 0.30 6.66
C PRO A 34 8.17 1.09 5.88
N PHE A 35 8.04 0.79 4.59
CA PHE A 35 7.26 1.60 3.65
C PHE A 35 6.15 0.76 3.03
N ILE A 36 4.90 1.15 3.30
CA ILE A 36 3.70 0.39 2.93
C ILE A 36 3.00 1.05 1.75
N ILE A 37 2.69 0.26 0.73
CA ILE A 37 1.96 0.67 -0.47
C ILE A 37 0.69 -0.17 -0.53
N CYS A 38 -0.46 0.49 -0.55
CA CYS A 38 -1.77 -0.15 -0.70
C CYS A 38 -2.38 0.17 -2.05
N GLU A 39 -3.35 -0.63 -2.48
CA GLU A 39 -4.08 -0.42 -3.72
C GLU A 39 -4.88 0.89 -3.69
N GLY A 40 -5.53 1.17 -2.56
CA GLY A 40 -6.40 2.33 -2.37
C GLY A 40 -6.03 3.21 -1.18
N LYS A 41 -6.50 4.45 -1.22
CA LYS A 41 -6.34 5.40 -0.10
C LYS A 41 -7.21 5.02 1.11
N THR A 42 -8.31 4.32 0.89
CA THR A 42 -9.20 3.81 1.94
C THR A 42 -8.53 2.75 2.78
N ASP A 43 -7.71 1.90 2.16
CA ASP A 43 -6.96 0.84 2.81
C ASP A 43 -5.99 1.43 3.84
N ILE A 44 -5.30 2.52 3.44
CA ILE A 44 -4.40 3.25 4.35
C ILE A 44 -5.17 3.79 5.56
N LEU A 45 -6.40 4.27 5.37
CA LEU A 45 -7.24 4.75 6.48
C LEU A 45 -7.60 3.58 7.40
N TYR A 46 -8.04 2.45 6.85
CA TYR A 46 -8.37 1.26 7.64
C TYR A 46 -7.18 0.78 8.46
N LEU A 47 -6.02 0.63 7.83
CA LEU A 47 -4.80 0.20 8.50
C LEU A 47 -4.37 1.17 9.61
N LYS A 48 -4.48 2.47 9.39
CA LYS A 48 -4.17 3.47 10.43
C LYS A 48 -5.14 3.42 11.60
N CYS A 49 -6.44 3.24 11.35
CA CYS A 49 -7.43 3.07 12.42
C CYS A 49 -7.17 1.77 13.20
N ALA A 50 -6.89 0.67 12.49
CA ALA A 50 -6.58 -0.62 13.10
C ALA A 50 -5.31 -0.55 13.98
N LEU A 51 -4.23 0.05 13.48
CA LEU A 51 -2.99 0.23 14.26
C LEU A 51 -3.22 1.03 15.53
N LYS A 52 -4.04 2.08 15.48
CA LYS A 52 -4.38 2.85 16.69
C LYS A 52 -5.07 1.99 17.76
N GLN A 53 -6.02 1.16 17.33
CA GLN A 53 -6.76 0.30 18.28
C GLN A 53 -5.93 -0.90 18.78
N LEU A 54 -4.99 -1.36 17.97
CA LEU A 54 -4.11 -2.48 18.27
C LEU A 54 -2.71 -2.03 18.75
N ALA A 55 -2.53 -0.76 19.12
CA ALA A 55 -1.22 -0.18 19.45
C ALA A 55 -0.50 -0.89 20.59
N SER A 56 -1.25 -1.41 21.59
CA SER A 56 -0.65 -2.18 22.68
C SER A 56 -0.02 -3.51 22.25
N ILE A 57 -0.45 -4.04 21.08
CA ILE A 57 0.07 -5.29 20.51
C ILE A 57 1.19 -4.99 19.50
N TYR A 58 1.04 -3.90 18.72
CA TYR A 58 1.92 -3.54 17.61
C TYR A 58 2.65 -2.23 17.89
N ASN A 59 3.22 -2.09 19.07
CA ASN A 59 4.01 -0.93 19.48
C ASN A 59 5.29 -0.72 18.63
N ASP A 60 5.73 -1.74 17.90
CA ASP A 60 6.79 -1.61 16.89
C ASP A 60 6.39 -0.78 15.67
N PHE A 61 5.09 -0.61 15.43
CA PHE A 61 4.55 0.13 14.28
C PHE A 61 3.93 1.47 14.63
N VAL A 62 3.51 1.66 15.88
CA VAL A 62 2.83 2.88 16.32
C VAL A 62 3.02 3.13 17.80
N ASP A 63 3.30 4.39 18.16
CA ASP A 63 3.23 4.90 19.53
C ASP A 63 2.03 5.84 19.66
N ILE A 64 1.32 5.72 20.77
CA ILE A 64 0.25 6.65 21.15
C ILE A 64 0.66 7.29 22.46
N ASN A 65 0.81 8.60 22.46
CA ASN A 65 1.17 9.41 23.63
C ASN A 65 0.29 10.67 23.67
N ASP A 66 0.50 11.53 24.66
CA ASP A 66 -0.25 12.77 24.86
C ASP A 66 -0.12 13.73 23.68
N ASP A 67 1.01 13.71 22.96
CA ASP A 67 1.26 14.52 21.78
C ASP A 67 0.56 13.99 20.52
N GLY A 68 0.01 12.75 20.56
CA GLY A 68 -0.73 12.16 19.47
C GLY A 68 -0.28 10.75 19.06
N THR A 69 -0.48 10.44 17.79
CA THR A 69 -0.14 9.14 17.20
C THR A 69 1.09 9.27 16.33
N ASN A 70 2.16 8.58 16.68
CA ASN A 70 3.40 8.48 15.91
C ASN A 70 3.51 7.10 15.25
N TYR A 71 3.44 7.07 13.90
CA TYR A 71 3.62 5.83 13.15
C TYR A 71 5.11 5.59 12.85
N LYS A 72 5.61 4.42 13.18
CA LYS A 72 6.97 3.93 12.87
C LYS A 72 7.05 3.22 11.54
N ILE A 73 5.96 3.23 10.78
CA ILE A 73 5.84 2.77 9.40
C ILE A 73 5.25 3.90 8.56
N LYS A 74 5.63 3.98 7.30
CA LYS A 74 5.18 5.01 6.38
C LYS A 74 4.24 4.44 5.33
N PHE A 75 3.13 5.10 5.08
CA PHE A 75 2.18 4.73 4.04
C PHE A 75 2.35 5.62 2.82
N LEU A 76 2.54 5.03 1.65
CA LEU A 76 2.55 5.76 0.39
C LEU A 76 1.13 5.89 -0.15
N ASN A 77 0.65 7.11 -0.23
CA ASN A 77 -0.51 7.41 -1.05
C ASN A 77 -0.04 7.68 -2.49
N LEU A 78 -0.37 6.77 -3.40
CA LEU A 78 -0.14 6.95 -4.83
C LEU A 78 -1.07 8.03 -5.38
N SER A 79 -0.73 9.29 -5.07
CA SER A 79 -1.46 10.46 -5.59
C SER A 79 -1.50 10.44 -7.13
N LYS A 80 -2.44 11.21 -7.71
CA LYS A 80 -2.51 11.35 -9.18
C LYS A 80 -1.17 11.75 -9.76
N ASN A 81 -0.50 12.74 -9.17
CA ASN A 81 0.79 13.22 -9.67
C ASN A 81 1.88 12.13 -9.66
N LEU A 82 1.96 11.33 -8.59
CA LEU A 82 2.91 10.21 -8.53
C LEU A 82 2.59 9.15 -9.59
N ARG A 83 1.31 8.82 -9.77
CA ARG A 83 0.91 7.89 -10.82
C ARG A 83 1.26 8.39 -12.22
N ASP A 84 0.99 9.66 -12.50
CA ASP A 84 1.31 10.27 -13.79
C ASP A 84 2.83 10.25 -14.05
N ILE A 85 3.65 10.57 -13.03
CA ILE A 85 5.12 10.54 -13.14
C ILE A 85 5.65 9.12 -13.36
N PHE A 86 5.13 8.14 -12.63
CA PHE A 86 5.53 6.73 -12.79
C PHE A 86 4.81 6.03 -13.96
N ALA A 87 3.87 6.70 -14.62
CA ALA A 87 3.03 6.16 -15.69
C ALA A 87 2.25 4.91 -15.26
N ILE A 88 1.78 4.88 -14.01
CA ILE A 88 1.03 3.76 -13.44
C ILE A 88 -0.46 4.08 -13.34
N SER A 89 -1.30 3.08 -13.61
CA SER A 89 -2.76 3.16 -13.46
C SER A 89 -3.19 3.06 -11.99
N THR A 90 -4.48 3.05 -11.73
CA THR A 90 -5.06 2.76 -10.43
C THR A 90 -5.27 1.25 -10.26
N GLY A 91 -5.41 0.80 -9.03
CA GLY A 91 -5.72 -0.59 -8.70
C GLY A 91 -4.54 -1.54 -8.85
N THR A 92 -4.82 -2.83 -8.79
CA THR A 92 -3.81 -3.91 -8.80
C THR A 92 -2.93 -3.89 -10.05
N SER A 93 -3.48 -3.54 -11.22
CA SER A 93 -2.70 -3.39 -12.47
C SER A 93 -1.62 -2.31 -12.32
N GLY A 94 -1.95 -1.18 -11.67
CA GLY A 94 -0.96 -0.13 -11.37
C GLY A 94 0.12 -0.61 -10.41
N LEU A 95 -0.22 -1.40 -9.41
CA LEU A 95 0.75 -2.00 -8.49
C LEU A 95 1.66 -3.01 -9.20
N ASN A 96 1.10 -3.83 -10.11
CA ASN A 96 1.90 -4.74 -10.92
C ASN A 96 2.94 -3.99 -11.75
N HIS A 97 2.55 -2.89 -12.39
CA HIS A 97 3.48 -2.06 -13.16
C HIS A 97 4.51 -1.34 -12.26
N LEU A 98 4.10 -0.89 -11.08
CA LEU A 98 5.05 -0.33 -10.09
C LEU A 98 6.13 -1.36 -9.71
N MET A 99 5.75 -2.61 -9.50
CA MET A 99 6.69 -3.70 -9.21
C MET A 99 7.69 -3.92 -10.36
N GLU A 100 7.24 -3.82 -11.61
CA GLU A 100 8.13 -3.88 -12.79
C GLU A 100 9.14 -2.73 -12.81
N ILE A 101 8.66 -1.50 -12.61
CA ILE A 101 9.52 -0.32 -12.54
C ILE A 101 10.53 -0.46 -11.38
N TYR A 102 10.07 -1.03 -10.26
CA TYR A 102 10.92 -1.26 -9.09
C TYR A 102 12.08 -2.18 -9.42
N GLU A 103 11.80 -3.35 -9.96
CA GLU A 103 12.81 -4.33 -10.36
C GLU A 103 13.85 -3.74 -11.32
N GLN A 104 13.39 -2.95 -12.30
CA GLN A 104 14.26 -2.32 -13.31
C GLN A 104 15.17 -1.22 -12.76
N ASN A 105 14.77 -0.53 -11.69
CA ASN A 105 15.46 0.69 -11.24
C ASN A 105 16.22 0.54 -9.94
N ILE A 106 15.79 -0.33 -9.02
CA ILE A 106 16.34 -0.40 -7.67
C ILE A 106 17.82 -0.79 -7.64
N SER A 107 18.25 -1.70 -8.49
CA SER A 107 19.64 -2.17 -8.59
C SER A 107 20.59 -1.11 -9.16
N GLY A 108 20.07 -0.09 -9.82
CA GLY A 108 20.85 1.02 -10.39
C GLY A 108 21.42 1.98 -9.34
N PHE A 109 20.82 2.05 -8.17
CA PHE A 109 21.27 2.93 -7.10
C PHE A 109 22.40 2.29 -6.30
N LYS A 110 23.47 3.05 -6.09
CA LYS A 110 24.66 2.64 -5.33
C LYS A 110 24.76 3.44 -4.04
N GLY A 111 25.41 2.87 -3.04
CA GLY A 111 25.61 3.50 -1.74
C GLY A 111 24.69 2.93 -0.65
N VAL A 112 24.64 3.64 0.49
CA VAL A 112 23.81 3.25 1.63
C VAL A 112 22.36 3.61 1.35
N GLY A 113 21.51 2.62 1.36
CA GLY A 113 20.07 2.76 1.12
C GLY A 113 19.37 1.41 1.28
N LYS A 114 18.07 1.36 1.00
CA LYS A 114 17.26 0.16 1.19
C LYS A 114 17.31 -0.38 2.64
N LEU A 115 17.41 0.51 3.63
CA LEU A 115 17.60 0.10 5.04
C LEU A 115 16.37 -0.60 5.63
N PHE A 116 15.23 -0.46 4.98
CA PHE A 116 13.96 -1.02 5.42
C PHE A 116 13.21 -1.68 4.26
N PRO A 117 12.28 -2.60 4.53
CA PRO A 117 11.45 -3.20 3.49
C PRO A 117 10.41 -2.23 2.94
N VAL A 118 10.12 -2.38 1.66
CA VAL A 118 8.94 -1.82 0.97
C VAL A 118 7.93 -2.95 0.82
N VAL A 119 6.71 -2.75 1.28
CA VAL A 119 5.68 -3.78 1.26
C VAL A 119 4.49 -3.31 0.44
N VAL A 120 4.19 -4.05 -0.63
CA VAL A 120 2.96 -3.87 -1.41
C VAL A 120 1.89 -4.76 -0.81
N ILE A 121 0.79 -4.18 -0.37
CA ILE A 121 -0.39 -4.90 0.13
C ILE A 121 -1.44 -4.92 -0.96
N ILE A 122 -1.94 -6.10 -1.31
CA ILE A 122 -2.97 -6.29 -2.32
C ILE A 122 -4.13 -7.13 -1.79
N ASP A 123 -5.31 -6.89 -2.33
CA ASP A 123 -6.48 -7.71 -2.09
C ASP A 123 -6.32 -9.12 -2.66
N ASN A 124 -6.86 -10.12 -1.96
CA ASN A 124 -6.89 -11.51 -2.43
C ASN A 124 -8.12 -11.75 -3.32
N ASP A 125 -8.26 -10.97 -4.37
CA ASP A 125 -9.36 -11.04 -5.32
C ASP A 125 -8.90 -11.42 -6.74
N HIS A 126 -9.81 -11.38 -7.69
CA HIS A 126 -9.50 -11.66 -9.10
C HIS A 126 -8.54 -10.63 -9.72
N GLY A 127 -8.51 -9.39 -9.23
CA GLY A 127 -7.62 -8.33 -9.69
C GLY A 127 -6.14 -8.65 -9.44
N SER A 128 -5.85 -9.45 -8.41
CA SER A 128 -4.47 -9.84 -8.04
C SER A 128 -3.86 -10.95 -8.90
N LYS A 129 -4.61 -11.51 -9.87
CA LYS A 129 -4.18 -12.66 -10.69
C LYS A 129 -2.86 -12.44 -11.42
N GLU A 130 -2.63 -11.27 -11.99
CA GLU A 130 -1.39 -10.97 -12.72
C GLU A 130 -0.17 -11.00 -11.80
N ILE A 131 -0.28 -10.38 -10.62
CA ILE A 131 0.79 -10.37 -9.61
C ILE A 131 1.06 -11.79 -9.10
N LYS A 132 -0.01 -12.55 -8.81
CA LYS A 132 0.10 -13.96 -8.39
C LYS A 132 0.80 -14.82 -9.45
N ASN A 133 0.44 -14.66 -10.71
CA ASN A 133 1.08 -15.37 -11.82
C ASN A 133 2.57 -15.02 -11.95
N ARG A 134 2.94 -13.75 -11.81
CA ARG A 134 4.33 -13.30 -11.83
C ARG A 134 5.17 -13.96 -10.72
N LEU A 135 4.60 -14.09 -9.54
CA LEU A 135 5.25 -14.72 -8.38
C LEU A 135 5.12 -16.26 -8.39
N LYS A 136 4.49 -16.83 -9.43
CA LYS A 136 4.22 -18.27 -9.54
C LYS A 136 3.46 -18.83 -8.32
N ILE A 137 2.55 -18.03 -7.77
CA ILE A 137 1.74 -18.40 -6.62
C ILE A 137 0.61 -19.30 -7.14
N ASN A 138 0.55 -20.53 -6.63
CA ASN A 138 -0.52 -21.46 -6.95
C ASN A 138 -1.81 -21.02 -6.22
N GLN A 139 -2.91 -20.84 -6.98
CA GLN A 139 -4.18 -20.38 -6.42
C GLN A 139 -4.83 -21.37 -5.45
N ASN A 140 -4.40 -22.64 -5.48
CA ASN A 140 -4.93 -23.71 -4.61
C ASN A 140 -4.08 -23.96 -3.36
N GLU A 141 -2.99 -23.24 -3.20
CA GLU A 141 -2.15 -23.34 -2.00
C GLU A 141 -2.59 -22.34 -0.93
N THR A 142 -2.38 -22.70 0.33
CA THR A 142 -2.47 -21.75 1.44
C THR A 142 -1.42 -20.67 1.21
N PHE A 143 -1.84 -19.41 1.12
CA PHE A 143 -0.91 -18.31 0.91
C PHE A 143 0.11 -18.23 2.04
N LYS A 144 1.37 -18.01 1.65
CA LYS A 144 2.42 -17.65 2.60
C LYS A 144 2.05 -16.34 3.30
N SER A 145 2.59 -16.14 4.47
CA SER A 145 2.38 -14.88 5.19
C SER A 145 2.88 -13.66 4.41
N PHE A 146 3.86 -13.86 3.52
CA PHE A 146 4.40 -12.84 2.61
C PHE A 146 5.19 -13.48 1.47
N TYR A 147 5.52 -12.67 0.46
CA TYR A 147 6.40 -13.06 -0.66
C TYR A 147 7.49 -12.01 -0.83
N HIS A 148 8.75 -12.44 -0.84
CA HIS A 148 9.87 -11.59 -1.25
C HIS A 148 9.87 -11.48 -2.78
N PHE A 149 9.93 -10.25 -3.32
CA PHE A 149 9.93 -10.04 -4.76
C PHE A 149 11.34 -9.77 -5.29
N VAL A 150 11.93 -8.66 -4.91
CA VAL A 150 13.29 -8.26 -5.33
C VAL A 150 13.86 -7.26 -4.32
N GLU A 151 15.13 -7.38 -3.98
CA GLU A 151 15.84 -6.47 -3.08
C GLU A 151 15.10 -6.29 -1.74
N ASN A 152 14.62 -5.07 -1.45
CA ASN A 152 13.81 -4.77 -0.27
C ASN A 152 12.30 -4.75 -0.55
N LEU A 153 11.84 -5.22 -1.72
CA LEU A 153 10.43 -5.25 -2.08
C LEU A 153 9.77 -6.58 -1.71
N TYR A 154 8.69 -6.48 -0.97
CA TYR A 154 7.86 -7.60 -0.52
C TYR A 154 6.41 -7.42 -0.94
N LEU A 155 5.68 -8.53 -1.03
CA LEU A 155 4.24 -8.56 -1.27
C LEU A 155 3.53 -9.24 -0.11
N LEU A 156 2.44 -8.63 0.33
CA LEU A 156 1.48 -9.17 1.29
C LEU A 156 0.11 -9.27 0.63
N ILE A 157 -0.45 -10.48 0.58
CA ILE A 157 -1.78 -10.75 0.02
C ILE A 157 -2.76 -10.93 1.17
N ILE A 158 -3.83 -10.14 1.19
CA ILE A 158 -4.81 -10.12 2.27
C ILE A 158 -6.25 -10.06 1.74
N PRO A 159 -7.20 -10.67 2.45
CA PRO A 159 -7.02 -11.71 3.48
C PRO A 159 -6.31 -12.96 2.96
N LYS A 160 -5.67 -13.72 3.84
CA LYS A 160 -4.90 -14.92 3.45
C LYS A 160 -5.75 -16.02 2.83
N ILE A 161 -7.04 -16.06 3.12
CA ILE A 161 -7.96 -17.12 2.72
C ILE A 161 -9.15 -16.53 1.97
N GLY A 162 -9.50 -17.17 0.83
CA GLY A 162 -10.68 -16.86 0.03
C GLY A 162 -10.42 -15.81 -1.04
N ASN A 163 -11.48 -15.48 -1.78
CA ASN A 163 -11.50 -14.44 -2.80
C ASN A 163 -12.15 -13.19 -2.16
N LYS A 164 -11.37 -12.37 -1.50
CA LYS A 164 -11.82 -11.31 -0.60
C LYS A 164 -10.99 -10.05 -0.73
N ALA A 165 -11.55 -8.93 -0.27
CA ALA A 165 -10.87 -7.64 -0.18
C ALA A 165 -10.56 -7.27 1.28
N ILE A 166 -9.77 -6.22 1.50
CA ILE A 166 -9.40 -5.71 2.82
C ILE A 166 -10.63 -5.38 3.69
N GLU A 167 -11.75 -4.98 3.09
CA GLU A 167 -12.98 -4.73 3.81
C GLU A 167 -13.55 -5.97 4.51
N ASP A 168 -13.25 -7.16 3.99
CA ASP A 168 -13.69 -8.42 4.61
C ASP A 168 -12.96 -8.75 5.94
N LEU A 169 -11.98 -7.93 6.33
CA LEU A 169 -11.35 -7.97 7.65
C LEU A 169 -12.22 -7.32 8.74
N PHE A 170 -13.25 -6.56 8.37
CA PHE A 170 -14.22 -6.03 9.31
C PHE A 170 -15.33 -7.04 9.60
N ASP A 171 -15.89 -6.96 10.81
CA ASP A 171 -17.05 -7.75 11.19
C ASP A 171 -18.26 -7.42 10.30
N SER A 172 -19.10 -8.42 10.05
CA SER A 172 -20.34 -8.29 9.26
C SER A 172 -21.27 -7.17 9.77
N LYS A 173 -21.29 -6.93 11.09
CA LYS A 173 -22.05 -5.84 11.72
C LYS A 173 -21.56 -4.48 11.22
N ILE A 174 -20.28 -4.28 11.09
CA ILE A 174 -19.70 -3.02 10.59
C ILE A 174 -20.00 -2.86 9.10
N LEU A 175 -19.83 -3.93 8.31
CA LEU A 175 -20.14 -3.92 6.87
C LEU A 175 -21.63 -3.63 6.59
N SER A 176 -22.52 -4.01 7.51
CA SER A 176 -23.97 -3.76 7.38
C SER A 176 -24.43 -2.37 7.88
N THR A 177 -23.51 -1.52 8.32
CA THR A 177 -23.83 -0.16 8.80
C THR A 177 -24.47 0.67 7.69
N LYS A 178 -25.61 1.28 7.96
CA LYS A 178 -26.29 2.18 7.03
C LYS A 178 -25.83 3.62 7.22
N VAL A 179 -25.62 4.32 6.11
CA VAL A 179 -25.35 5.76 6.07
C VAL A 179 -26.44 6.43 5.24
N ASP A 180 -27.16 7.35 5.83
CA ASP A 180 -28.28 8.04 5.17
C ASP A 180 -29.30 7.05 4.57
N GLY A 181 -29.58 5.94 5.28
CA GLY A 181 -30.51 4.87 4.86
C GLY A 181 -29.97 3.93 3.77
N LYS A 182 -28.76 4.16 3.25
CA LYS A 182 -28.12 3.38 2.20
C LYS A 182 -27.24 2.28 2.78
N ASN A 183 -27.04 1.20 2.01
CA ASN A 183 -26.16 0.09 2.36
C ASN A 183 -24.75 0.29 1.79
N PHE A 184 -23.75 -0.30 2.45
CA PHE A 184 -22.40 -0.36 1.92
C PHE A 184 -22.33 -1.30 0.71
N ASN A 185 -21.66 -0.84 -0.36
CA ASN A 185 -21.28 -1.65 -1.51
C ASN A 185 -19.82 -1.31 -1.89
N ARG A 186 -18.97 -2.31 -1.96
CA ARG A 186 -17.53 -2.14 -2.29
C ARG A 186 -17.23 -2.08 -3.78
N GLU A 187 -18.19 -2.42 -4.62
CA GLU A 187 -18.01 -2.45 -6.07
C GLU A 187 -17.76 -1.04 -6.65
N LYS A 188 -17.15 -0.99 -7.83
CA LYS A 188 -16.90 0.28 -8.53
C LYS A 188 -18.20 0.94 -9.00
N GLU A 189 -19.13 0.13 -9.47
CA GLU A 189 -20.44 0.58 -9.93
C GLU A 189 -21.48 0.33 -8.83
N ILE A 190 -22.00 1.39 -8.26
CA ILE A 190 -22.98 1.35 -7.16
C ILE A 190 -24.26 2.08 -7.55
N ASN A 191 -25.38 1.60 -7.03
CA ASN A 191 -26.64 2.33 -7.10
C ASN A 191 -26.67 3.44 -6.02
N THR A 192 -26.25 4.65 -6.40
CA THR A 192 -26.12 5.78 -5.46
C THR A 192 -27.40 6.19 -4.75
N LYS A 193 -28.59 5.73 -5.19
CA LYS A 193 -29.86 5.93 -4.47
C LYS A 193 -30.03 4.99 -3.27
N LYS A 194 -29.44 3.78 -3.34
CA LYS A 194 -29.60 2.72 -2.34
C LYS A 194 -28.28 2.34 -1.63
N GLU A 195 -27.14 2.74 -2.20
CA GLU A 195 -25.81 2.26 -1.81
C GLU A 195 -24.83 3.42 -1.64
N TYR A 196 -23.81 3.18 -0.83
CA TYR A 196 -22.65 4.04 -0.68
C TYR A 196 -21.35 3.22 -0.79
N GLY A 197 -20.29 3.84 -1.32
CA GLY A 197 -19.03 3.17 -1.64
C GLY A 197 -17.96 3.31 -0.56
N LYS A 198 -16.79 2.73 -0.83
CA LYS A 198 -15.62 2.63 0.07
C LYS A 198 -15.21 3.97 0.72
N ILE A 199 -15.26 5.10 0.00
CA ILE A 199 -14.87 6.40 0.56
C ILE A 199 -15.82 6.83 1.69
N VAL A 200 -17.12 6.68 1.48
CA VAL A 200 -18.14 7.00 2.50
C VAL A 200 -18.00 6.04 3.68
N PHE A 201 -17.78 4.76 3.43
CA PHE A 201 -17.52 3.77 4.48
C PHE A 201 -16.31 4.16 5.33
N ALA A 202 -15.19 4.47 4.71
CA ALA A 202 -13.98 4.88 5.41
C ALA A 202 -14.18 6.15 6.27
N GLU A 203 -14.77 7.21 5.68
CA GLU A 203 -14.85 8.52 6.34
C GLU A 203 -16.04 8.67 7.29
N LYS A 204 -17.18 8.04 7.00
CA LYS A 204 -18.41 8.19 7.80
C LYS A 204 -18.69 7.03 8.75
N VAL A 205 -18.07 5.86 8.54
CA VAL A 205 -18.26 4.70 9.41
C VAL A 205 -16.97 4.41 10.18
N ILE A 206 -15.91 4.03 9.48
CA ILE A 206 -14.69 3.50 10.14
C ILE A 206 -14.01 4.58 10.99
N LYS A 207 -13.73 5.74 10.42
CA LYS A 207 -12.98 6.80 11.10
C LYS A 207 -13.70 7.35 12.34
N PRO A 208 -15.02 7.66 12.32
CA PRO A 208 -15.72 8.15 13.50
C PRO A 208 -15.93 7.06 14.57
N MET A 209 -16.13 5.81 14.13
CA MET A 209 -16.45 4.70 15.03
C MET A 209 -15.22 3.88 15.44
N GLN A 210 -14.00 4.29 15.09
CA GLN A 210 -12.80 3.48 15.28
C GLN A 210 -12.60 2.94 16.70
N GLN A 211 -13.05 3.66 17.73
CA GLN A 211 -12.92 3.23 19.12
C GLN A 211 -13.86 2.07 19.50
N SER A 212 -14.96 1.87 18.75
CA SER A 212 -15.96 0.83 19.02
C SER A 212 -15.88 -0.35 18.04
N ILE A 213 -14.99 -0.28 17.05
CA ILE A 213 -14.80 -1.33 16.04
C ILE A 213 -13.80 -2.37 16.55
N ASN A 214 -14.14 -3.64 16.39
CA ASN A 214 -13.18 -4.73 16.55
C ASN A 214 -12.30 -4.81 15.30
N PHE A 215 -10.99 -4.63 15.46
CA PHE A 215 -9.99 -4.71 14.40
C PHE A 215 -9.18 -6.02 14.43
N ASP A 216 -9.64 -7.07 15.14
CA ASP A 216 -8.91 -8.33 15.23
C ASP A 216 -8.62 -8.97 13.88
N GLY A 217 -9.50 -8.81 12.89
CA GLY A 217 -9.25 -9.28 11.54
C GLY A 217 -8.01 -8.66 10.87
N PHE A 218 -7.59 -7.47 11.31
CA PHE A 218 -6.41 -6.80 10.79
C PHE A 218 -5.09 -7.30 11.38
N LYS A 219 -5.12 -8.14 12.41
CA LYS A 219 -3.91 -8.73 13.01
C LYS A 219 -3.09 -9.49 11.98
N GLU A 220 -3.75 -10.21 11.06
CA GLU A 220 -3.03 -10.96 10.02
C GLU A 220 -2.16 -10.07 9.13
N VAL A 221 -2.55 -8.79 8.92
CA VAL A 221 -1.77 -7.82 8.15
C VAL A 221 -0.51 -7.43 8.92
N PHE A 222 -0.66 -7.09 10.20
CA PHE A 222 0.45 -6.63 11.04
C PHE A 222 1.41 -7.75 11.40
N GLU A 223 0.92 -8.95 11.64
CA GLU A 223 1.74 -10.16 11.78
C GLU A 223 2.56 -10.41 10.50
N GLY A 224 1.93 -10.28 9.33
CA GLY A 224 2.63 -10.38 8.05
C GLY A 224 3.72 -9.32 7.90
N LEU A 225 3.48 -8.08 8.33
CA LEU A 225 4.47 -7.00 8.32
C LEU A 225 5.63 -7.27 9.29
N GLN A 226 5.37 -7.79 10.49
CA GLN A 226 6.42 -8.18 11.44
C GLN A 226 7.32 -9.26 10.84
N LEU A 227 6.72 -10.31 10.26
CA LEU A 227 7.48 -11.38 9.60
C LEU A 227 8.33 -10.88 8.41
N ILE A 228 7.83 -9.90 7.65
CA ILE A 228 8.60 -9.27 6.56
C ILE A 228 9.82 -8.52 7.12
N ILE A 229 9.64 -7.75 8.18
CA ILE A 229 10.75 -7.00 8.81
C ILE A 229 11.81 -7.96 9.35
N GLU A 230 11.40 -9.03 9.99
CA GLU A 230 12.33 -10.07 10.47
C GLU A 230 13.07 -10.76 9.33
N ASP A 231 12.38 -11.14 8.24
CA ASP A 231 13.01 -11.76 7.06
C ASP A 231 14.00 -10.79 6.42
N TYR A 232 13.61 -9.51 6.30
CA TYR A 232 14.48 -8.48 5.74
C TYR A 232 15.75 -8.27 6.57
N GLN A 233 15.64 -8.22 7.89
CA GLN A 233 16.79 -8.11 8.78
C GLN A 233 17.73 -9.30 8.63
N LYS A 234 17.20 -10.53 8.58
CA LYS A 234 18.00 -11.76 8.38
C LYS A 234 18.74 -11.82 7.05
N ARG A 235 18.18 -11.21 5.99
CA ARG A 235 18.81 -11.19 4.65
C ARG A 235 19.92 -10.15 4.51
N ASN A 236 19.94 -9.14 5.36
CA ASN A 236 20.88 -8.02 5.28
C ASN A 236 21.96 -8.05 6.39
N VAL A 237 22.01 -9.12 7.16
CA VAL A 237 23.11 -9.47 8.05
C VAL A 237 24.06 -10.41 7.30
#